data_b505cbdd9fd02163da31c83d0744fb78
#
_entry.id   b505cbdd9fd02163da31c83d0744fb78
#
_cell.length_a   1.000
_cell.length_b   1.000
_cell.length_c   1.000
_cell.angle_alpha   90.00
_cell.angle_beta   90.00
_cell.angle_gamma   90.00
#
_symmetry.space_group_name_H-M   'P 1'
#
loop_
_entity.id
_entity.type
_entity.pdbx_description
1 polymer ?
#
loop_
_entity_poly.entity_id
_entity_poly.type
_entity_poly.pdbx_seq_one_letter_code
_entity_poly.pdbx_strand_id
1 'polypeptide(L)'
;MSENKNEKNLLPETEYRAWDKELVALRDETHKAMLCFNTSGDKQVLKELFQQPLEDVSIAPPMHCNYGGNHIRFGHRVFINANCTFQPAGGVEIGDDVYIGSDVKFYTTIHPINPEERAAGKASVRPIKIGAKVWIGGGVVILPGVEIGEGTTIGAGSVVTRSIPAYSVACLLYTSDAADDMQ
;
A
#
# COMPACT_ATOMS: atom_id res chain seq x y z
N MET A 1 16.76 -0.51 -25.46
CA MET A 1 16.27 -0.10 -24.13
C MET A 1 14.79 -0.46 -24.13
N SER A 2 14.41 -1.55 -23.47
CA SER A 2 13.01 -1.97 -23.37
C SER A 2 12.32 -1.06 -22.36
N GLU A 3 11.40 -0.21 -22.81
CA GLU A 3 10.50 0.51 -21.92
C GLU A 3 9.79 -0.51 -21.02
N ASN A 4 9.93 -0.30 -19.74
CA ASN A 4 9.34 -1.16 -18.72
C ASN A 4 7.81 -1.05 -18.83
N LYS A 5 7.16 -2.10 -19.35
CA LYS A 5 5.70 -2.14 -19.56
C LYS A 5 4.88 -1.87 -18.29
N ASN A 6 5.53 -1.88 -17.11
CA ASN A 6 4.90 -1.70 -15.81
C ASN A 6 4.70 -0.23 -15.39
N GLU A 7 5.35 0.73 -16.06
CA GLU A 7 5.15 2.16 -15.75
C GLU A 7 3.86 2.73 -16.37
N LYS A 8 3.31 2.07 -17.38
CA LYS A 8 2.12 2.57 -18.12
C LYS A 8 0.80 2.49 -17.38
N ASN A 9 0.73 1.80 -16.25
CA ASN A 9 -0.53 1.53 -15.53
C ASN A 9 -0.67 2.27 -14.19
N LEU A 10 0.36 2.98 -13.73
CA LEU A 10 0.20 3.86 -12.57
C LEU A 10 -0.71 5.02 -12.97
N LEU A 11 -1.73 5.28 -12.14
CA LEU A 11 -2.51 6.49 -12.33
C LEU A 11 -1.57 7.68 -12.10
N PRO A 12 -1.61 8.68 -12.97
CA PRO A 12 -0.74 9.84 -12.83
C PRO A 12 -1.05 10.57 -11.50
N GLU A 13 -0.07 11.26 -10.94
CA GLU A 13 -0.30 12.20 -9.82
C GLU A 13 -1.33 13.28 -10.19
N THR A 14 -1.62 13.40 -11.47
CA THR A 14 -2.66 14.26 -12.04
C THR A 14 -4.07 13.67 -11.80
N GLU A 15 -5.06 14.53 -11.79
CA GLU A 15 -6.47 14.17 -11.58
C GLU A 15 -6.94 13.06 -12.53
N TYR A 16 -7.66 12.09 -11.97
CA TYR A 16 -8.40 11.07 -12.72
C TYR A 16 -9.87 11.04 -12.25
N ARG A 17 -10.72 10.33 -12.99
CA ARG A 17 -12.13 10.14 -12.60
C ARG A 17 -12.34 8.73 -12.10
N ALA A 18 -12.85 8.61 -10.87
CA ALA A 18 -13.04 7.32 -10.20
C ALA A 18 -14.05 6.38 -10.91
N TRP A 19 -14.88 6.91 -11.81
CA TRP A 19 -15.89 6.15 -12.57
C TRP A 19 -15.49 5.83 -14.01
N ASP A 20 -14.24 6.04 -14.39
CA ASP A 20 -13.77 5.61 -15.70
C ASP A 20 -14.00 4.11 -15.87
N LYS A 21 -14.57 3.72 -17.00
CA LYS A 21 -15.02 2.35 -17.26
C LYS A 21 -13.88 1.34 -17.11
N GLU A 22 -12.69 1.71 -17.53
CA GLU A 22 -11.48 0.88 -17.43
C GLU A 22 -11.09 0.66 -15.97
N LEU A 23 -11.16 1.70 -15.14
CA LEU A 23 -10.87 1.61 -13.71
C LEU A 23 -11.94 0.82 -12.95
N VAL A 24 -13.21 0.93 -13.36
CA VAL A 24 -14.29 0.11 -12.80
C VAL A 24 -14.05 -1.37 -13.12
N ALA A 25 -13.77 -1.69 -14.38
CA ALA A 25 -13.46 -3.06 -14.81
C ALA A 25 -12.24 -3.63 -14.06
N LEU A 26 -11.17 -2.86 -13.93
CA LEU A 26 -9.98 -3.26 -13.19
C LEU A 26 -10.27 -3.55 -11.71
N ARG A 27 -11.12 -2.76 -11.06
CA ARG A 27 -11.56 -3.04 -9.67
C ARG A 27 -12.31 -4.35 -9.58
N ASP A 28 -13.25 -4.61 -10.51
CA ASP A 28 -14.06 -5.82 -10.51
C ASP A 28 -13.21 -7.07 -10.72
N GLU A 29 -12.24 -7.02 -11.62
CA GLU A 29 -11.27 -8.11 -11.84
C GLU A 29 -10.40 -8.33 -10.62
N THR A 30 -9.90 -7.26 -10.01
CA THR A 30 -9.10 -7.33 -8.79
C THR A 30 -9.89 -7.95 -7.63
N HIS A 31 -11.15 -7.55 -7.44
CA HIS A 31 -12.01 -8.12 -6.40
C HIS A 31 -12.29 -9.62 -6.60
N LYS A 32 -12.48 -10.06 -7.85
CA LYS A 32 -12.63 -11.50 -8.16
C LYS A 32 -11.37 -12.29 -7.81
N ALA A 33 -10.20 -11.76 -8.15
CA ALA A 33 -8.91 -12.37 -7.80
C ALA A 33 -8.73 -12.44 -6.27
N MET A 34 -9.05 -11.36 -5.55
CA MET A 34 -8.98 -11.35 -4.09
C MET A 34 -9.94 -12.33 -3.44
N LEU A 35 -11.18 -12.46 -3.95
CA LEU A 35 -12.13 -13.45 -3.46
C LEU A 35 -11.59 -14.87 -3.65
N CYS A 36 -11.02 -15.15 -4.82
CA CYS A 36 -10.41 -16.45 -5.11
C CYS A 36 -9.26 -16.75 -4.14
N PHE A 37 -8.29 -15.83 -3.98
CA PHE A 37 -7.20 -16.01 -3.04
C PHE A 37 -7.69 -16.18 -1.59
N ASN A 38 -8.62 -15.35 -1.14
CA ASN A 38 -9.11 -15.36 0.24
C ASN A 38 -9.87 -16.64 0.61
N THR A 39 -10.44 -17.34 -0.38
CA THR A 39 -11.15 -18.60 -0.18
C THR A 39 -10.27 -19.83 -0.35
N SER A 40 -9.31 -19.80 -1.27
CA SER A 40 -8.47 -20.95 -1.63
C SER A 40 -7.10 -20.94 -0.96
N GLY A 41 -6.57 -19.75 -0.62
CA GLY A 41 -5.17 -19.57 -0.23
C GLY A 41 -4.17 -19.72 -1.39
N ASP A 42 -4.66 -19.82 -2.64
CA ASP A 42 -3.80 -20.05 -3.81
C ASP A 42 -2.99 -18.81 -4.17
N LYS A 43 -1.68 -18.89 -3.92
CA LYS A 43 -0.74 -17.81 -4.24
C LYS A 43 -0.53 -17.59 -5.74
N GLN A 44 -0.92 -18.54 -6.60
CA GLN A 44 -0.80 -18.36 -8.04
C GLN A 44 -1.67 -17.18 -8.51
N VAL A 45 -2.86 -17.04 -7.94
CA VAL A 45 -3.75 -15.90 -8.19
C VAL A 45 -3.08 -14.55 -7.87
N LEU A 46 -2.31 -14.50 -6.79
CA LEU A 46 -1.57 -13.29 -6.41
C LEU A 46 -0.39 -13.00 -7.34
N LYS A 47 0.34 -14.03 -7.81
CA LYS A 47 1.42 -13.85 -8.79
C LYS A 47 0.91 -13.23 -10.09
N GLU A 48 -0.24 -13.68 -10.57
CA GLU A 48 -0.88 -13.14 -11.76
C GLU A 48 -1.34 -11.70 -11.54
N LEU A 49 -1.97 -11.41 -10.40
CA LEU A 49 -2.46 -10.08 -10.07
C LEU A 49 -1.32 -9.06 -9.88
N PHE A 50 -0.28 -9.43 -9.15
CA PHE A 50 0.86 -8.54 -8.86
C PHE A 50 1.90 -8.49 -9.98
N GLN A 51 1.86 -9.43 -10.92
CA GLN A 51 2.80 -9.53 -12.05
C GLN A 51 4.27 -9.51 -11.60
N GLN A 52 4.58 -10.19 -10.50
CA GLN A 52 5.91 -10.32 -9.94
C GLN A 52 6.09 -11.64 -9.20
N PRO A 53 7.34 -12.12 -9.02
CA PRO A 53 7.66 -13.26 -8.18
C PRO A 53 7.22 -13.02 -6.72
N LEU A 54 6.72 -14.08 -6.03
CA LEU A 54 6.29 -14.02 -4.63
C LEU A 54 6.89 -15.17 -3.79
N GLU A 55 8.03 -15.72 -4.21
CA GLU A 55 8.67 -16.84 -3.52
C GLU A 55 9.08 -16.47 -2.09
N ASP A 56 9.59 -15.25 -1.92
CA ASP A 56 10.04 -14.71 -0.62
C ASP A 56 9.00 -13.82 0.06
N VAL A 57 7.75 -13.83 -0.43
CA VAL A 57 6.66 -13.02 0.13
C VAL A 57 5.63 -13.94 0.76
N SER A 58 5.38 -13.75 2.05
CA SER A 58 4.33 -14.45 2.78
C SER A 58 3.14 -13.54 3.00
N ILE A 59 1.97 -13.96 2.51
CA ILE A 59 0.71 -13.20 2.62
C ILE A 59 -0.33 -14.09 3.26
N ALA A 60 -0.83 -13.68 4.43
CA ALA A 60 -1.90 -14.37 5.12
C ALA A 60 -3.27 -13.86 4.64
N PRO A 61 -4.19 -14.77 4.23
CA PRO A 61 -5.55 -14.36 3.94
C PRO A 61 -6.36 -14.01 5.22
N PRO A 62 -7.43 -13.20 5.14
CA PRO A 62 -7.81 -12.48 3.93
C PRO A 62 -6.91 -11.26 3.67
N MET A 63 -6.79 -10.90 2.40
CA MET A 63 -6.18 -9.66 1.95
C MET A 63 -7.18 -8.91 1.06
N HIS A 64 -7.12 -7.59 1.05
CA HIS A 64 -7.97 -6.72 0.23
C HIS A 64 -7.09 -5.86 -0.69
N CYS A 65 -7.44 -5.83 -1.97
CA CYS A 65 -6.75 -5.01 -2.97
C CYS A 65 -7.75 -4.40 -3.94
N ASN A 66 -7.50 -3.15 -4.37
CA ASN A 66 -8.25 -2.46 -5.41
C ASN A 66 -7.31 -2.06 -6.55
N TYR A 67 -7.84 -1.80 -7.75
CA TYR A 67 -7.13 -1.21 -8.90
C TYR A 67 -5.89 -1.99 -9.38
N GLY A 68 -5.96 -3.31 -9.36
CA GLY A 68 -4.86 -4.15 -9.82
C GLY A 68 -3.68 -4.20 -8.84
N GLY A 69 -3.14 -5.38 -8.63
CA GLY A 69 -2.00 -5.58 -7.74
C GLY A 69 -0.65 -5.23 -8.38
N ASN A 70 -0.61 -5.03 -9.68
CA ASN A 70 0.61 -4.71 -10.43
C ASN A 70 1.23 -3.35 -10.08
N HIS A 71 0.53 -2.53 -9.29
CA HIS A 71 1.05 -1.29 -8.72
C HIS A 71 1.74 -1.49 -7.36
N ILE A 72 1.76 -2.71 -6.83
CA ILE A 72 2.50 -3.05 -5.61
C ILE A 72 3.82 -3.69 -6.03
N ARG A 73 4.91 -3.30 -5.38
CA ARG A 73 6.23 -3.93 -5.50
C ARG A 73 6.68 -4.42 -4.15
N PHE A 74 7.10 -5.67 -4.10
CA PHE A 74 7.66 -6.28 -2.90
C PHE A 74 9.14 -6.57 -3.12
N GLY A 75 9.92 -6.30 -2.09
CA GLY A 75 11.28 -6.82 -1.95
C GLY A 75 11.29 -8.27 -1.48
N HIS A 76 12.40 -8.69 -0.91
CA HIS A 76 12.63 -10.04 -0.42
C HIS A 76 12.26 -10.19 1.06
N ARG A 77 11.83 -11.40 1.46
CA ARG A 77 11.52 -11.76 2.88
C ARG A 77 10.47 -10.84 3.52
N VAL A 78 9.42 -10.54 2.75
CA VAL A 78 8.30 -9.72 3.21
C VAL A 78 7.22 -10.60 3.83
N PHE A 79 6.75 -10.23 5.02
CA PHE A 79 5.63 -10.87 5.69
C PHE A 79 4.45 -9.89 5.82
N ILE A 80 3.29 -10.29 5.32
CA ILE A 80 2.03 -9.54 5.40
C ILE A 80 1.01 -10.39 6.14
N ASN A 81 0.58 -9.92 7.30
CA ASN A 81 -0.42 -10.61 8.12
C ASN A 81 -1.84 -10.39 7.58
N ALA A 82 -2.80 -11.11 8.16
CA ALA A 82 -4.18 -11.15 7.69
C ALA A 82 -4.89 -9.78 7.73
N ASN A 83 -5.89 -9.64 6.89
CA ASN A 83 -6.83 -8.51 6.83
C ASN A 83 -6.17 -7.17 6.41
N CYS A 84 -5.01 -7.21 5.76
CA CYS A 84 -4.40 -6.02 5.21
C CYS A 84 -5.13 -5.50 3.97
N THR A 85 -5.19 -4.17 3.82
CA THR A 85 -5.87 -3.50 2.70
C THR A 85 -4.88 -2.66 1.91
N PHE A 86 -4.86 -2.87 0.59
CA PHE A 86 -4.07 -2.08 -0.34
C PHE A 86 -4.99 -1.36 -1.33
N GLN A 87 -4.86 -0.03 -1.41
CA GLN A 87 -5.43 0.78 -2.48
C GLN A 87 -4.26 1.38 -3.29
N PRO A 88 -3.66 0.58 -4.18
CA PRO A 88 -2.34 0.87 -4.73
C PRO A 88 -2.36 1.70 -6.01
N ALA A 89 -3.44 2.43 -6.31
CA ALA A 89 -3.59 3.18 -7.55
C ALA A 89 -2.41 4.14 -7.83
N GLY A 90 -1.77 4.69 -6.79
CA GLY A 90 -0.59 5.54 -6.89
C GLY A 90 0.76 4.82 -6.71
N GLY A 91 0.71 3.50 -6.52
CA GLY A 91 1.90 2.69 -6.26
C GLY A 91 2.20 2.50 -4.77
N VAL A 92 2.58 1.26 -4.41
CA VAL A 92 3.09 0.91 -3.08
C VAL A 92 4.38 0.12 -3.27
N GLU A 93 5.49 0.63 -2.74
CA GLU A 93 6.78 -0.03 -2.75
C GLU A 93 7.12 -0.50 -1.34
N ILE A 94 7.48 -1.78 -1.19
CA ILE A 94 7.83 -2.40 0.08
C ILE A 94 9.21 -3.01 -0.08
N GLY A 95 10.15 -2.57 0.74
CA GLY A 95 11.54 -3.04 0.74
C GLY A 95 11.73 -4.46 1.29
N ASP A 96 12.98 -4.85 1.43
CA ASP A 96 13.37 -6.16 1.95
C ASP A 96 13.16 -6.26 3.48
N ASP A 97 12.94 -7.47 3.98
CA ASP A 97 12.86 -7.77 5.43
C ASP A 97 11.75 -6.99 6.16
N VAL A 98 10.64 -6.70 5.48
CA VAL A 98 9.53 -5.94 6.06
C VAL A 98 8.50 -6.86 6.70
N TYR A 99 8.08 -6.51 7.92
CA TYR A 99 7.01 -7.19 8.65
C TYR A 99 5.79 -6.28 8.80
N ILE A 100 4.64 -6.75 8.33
CA ILE A 100 3.37 -6.02 8.36
C ILE A 100 2.37 -6.78 9.22
N GLY A 101 1.91 -6.15 10.30
CA GLY A 101 0.90 -6.68 11.21
C GLY A 101 -0.47 -6.79 10.56
N SER A 102 -1.41 -7.43 11.27
CA SER A 102 -2.80 -7.56 10.81
C SER A 102 -3.50 -6.21 10.69
N ASP A 103 -4.50 -6.12 9.81
CA ASP A 103 -5.36 -4.94 9.67
C ASP A 103 -4.66 -3.65 9.21
N VAL A 104 -3.45 -3.73 8.65
CA VAL A 104 -2.72 -2.57 8.13
C VAL A 104 -3.33 -2.12 6.80
N LYS A 105 -3.43 -0.79 6.61
CA LYS A 105 -4.06 -0.17 5.44
C LYS A 105 -3.11 0.80 4.73
N PHE A 106 -2.96 0.63 3.42
CA PHE A 106 -2.17 1.47 2.53
C PHE A 106 -3.12 2.21 1.58
N TYR A 107 -3.27 3.51 1.76
CA TYR A 107 -4.15 4.34 0.94
C TYR A 107 -3.33 5.31 0.10
N THR A 108 -3.35 5.16 -1.22
CA THR A 108 -2.63 6.05 -2.14
C THR A 108 -3.55 7.08 -2.80
N THR A 109 -4.87 6.92 -2.68
CA THR A 109 -5.88 7.78 -3.31
C THR A 109 -6.22 8.98 -2.43
N ILE A 110 -6.37 10.14 -3.06
CA ILE A 110 -6.79 11.41 -2.46
C ILE A 110 -8.03 11.90 -3.20
N HIS A 111 -9.08 12.24 -2.45
CA HIS A 111 -10.24 12.97 -2.98
C HIS A 111 -10.18 14.45 -2.62
N PRO A 112 -10.65 15.36 -3.50
CA PRO A 112 -10.70 16.78 -3.19
C PRO A 112 -11.50 17.09 -1.92
N ILE A 113 -11.02 18.06 -1.15
CA ILE A 113 -11.74 18.57 0.02
C ILE A 113 -13.00 19.32 -0.45
N ASN A 114 -12.91 20.03 -1.59
CA ASN A 114 -14.07 20.68 -2.21
C ASN A 114 -15.14 19.64 -2.57
N PRO A 115 -16.37 19.74 -2.04
CA PRO A 115 -17.42 18.74 -2.24
C PRO A 115 -17.90 18.67 -3.69
N GLU A 116 -17.87 19.77 -4.44
CA GLU A 116 -18.33 19.80 -5.84
C GLU A 116 -17.33 19.09 -6.76
N GLU A 117 -16.04 19.30 -6.56
CA GLU A 117 -15.00 18.58 -7.29
C GLU A 117 -15.02 17.08 -6.97
N ARG A 118 -15.23 16.75 -5.70
CA ARG A 118 -15.37 15.35 -5.26
C ARG A 118 -16.62 14.70 -5.86
N ALA A 119 -17.74 15.41 -5.90
CA ALA A 119 -18.99 14.95 -6.55
C ALA A 119 -18.83 14.78 -8.07
N ALA A 120 -17.96 15.58 -8.70
CA ALA A 120 -17.58 15.40 -10.11
C ALA A 120 -16.67 14.19 -10.35
N GLY A 121 -16.32 13.42 -9.31
CA GLY A 121 -15.54 12.20 -9.37
C GLY A 121 -14.04 12.42 -9.47
N LYS A 122 -13.56 13.63 -9.28
CA LYS A 122 -12.11 13.90 -9.27
C LYS A 122 -11.39 13.16 -8.15
N ALA A 123 -10.25 12.62 -8.46
CA ALA A 123 -9.32 12.01 -7.51
C ALA A 123 -7.89 12.19 -8.01
N SER A 124 -6.94 12.09 -7.10
CA SER A 124 -5.51 12.05 -7.39
C SER A 124 -4.85 10.94 -6.57
N VAL A 125 -3.59 10.66 -6.84
CA VAL A 125 -2.85 9.62 -6.12
C VAL A 125 -1.47 10.14 -5.72
N ARG A 126 -0.92 9.55 -4.63
CA ARG A 126 0.50 9.68 -4.27
C ARG A 126 1.03 8.33 -3.83
N PRO A 127 2.25 7.95 -4.26
CA PRO A 127 2.84 6.67 -3.91
C PRO A 127 3.15 6.57 -2.41
N ILE A 128 3.20 5.32 -1.91
CA ILE A 128 3.70 5.00 -0.57
C ILE A 128 4.97 4.19 -0.73
N LYS A 129 6.01 4.51 0.06
CA LYS A 129 7.27 3.78 0.08
C LYS A 129 7.61 3.32 1.49
N ILE A 130 7.91 2.03 1.62
CA ILE A 130 8.34 1.40 2.86
C ILE A 130 9.78 0.92 2.67
N GLY A 131 10.70 1.45 3.44
CA GLY A 131 12.11 1.06 3.43
C GLY A 131 12.32 -0.37 3.91
N ALA A 132 13.54 -0.87 3.75
CA ALA A 132 13.90 -2.20 4.22
C ALA A 132 13.87 -2.30 5.76
N LYS A 133 13.67 -3.52 6.30
CA LYS A 133 13.69 -3.82 7.74
C LYS A 133 12.68 -3.02 8.57
N VAL A 134 11.60 -2.56 7.95
CA VAL A 134 10.52 -1.85 8.65
C VAL A 134 9.58 -2.85 9.31
N TRP A 135 9.17 -2.55 10.54
CA TRP A 135 8.09 -3.26 11.21
C TRP A 135 6.88 -2.35 11.41
N ILE A 136 5.75 -2.76 10.85
CA ILE A 136 4.47 -2.06 10.96
C ILE A 136 3.55 -2.86 11.86
N GLY A 137 3.19 -2.28 13.02
CA GLY A 137 2.25 -2.86 13.97
C GLY A 137 0.84 -3.02 13.40
N GLY A 138 0.02 -3.87 14.02
CA GLY A 138 -1.35 -4.13 13.56
C GLY A 138 -2.24 -2.90 13.62
N GLY A 139 -3.21 -2.80 12.68
CA GLY A 139 -4.19 -1.71 12.63
C GLY A 139 -3.64 -0.36 12.17
N VAL A 140 -2.40 -0.29 11.70
CA VAL A 140 -1.79 0.95 11.19
C VAL A 140 -2.45 1.38 9.90
N VAL A 141 -2.65 2.69 9.74
CA VAL A 141 -3.13 3.31 8.50
C VAL A 141 -2.04 4.22 7.94
N ILE A 142 -1.65 4.00 6.68
CA ILE A 142 -0.63 4.79 5.99
C ILE A 142 -1.31 5.61 4.90
N LEU A 143 -1.13 6.93 4.95
CA LEU A 143 -1.79 7.89 4.07
C LEU A 143 -0.96 8.15 2.79
N PRO A 144 -1.59 8.73 1.75
CA PRO A 144 -0.95 8.96 0.45
C PRO A 144 0.31 9.82 0.54
N GLY A 145 1.37 9.41 -0.15
CA GLY A 145 2.62 10.16 -0.25
C GLY A 145 3.58 9.95 0.92
N VAL A 146 3.29 9.01 1.82
CA VAL A 146 4.15 8.71 2.96
C VAL A 146 5.33 7.84 2.53
N GLU A 147 6.52 8.21 2.98
CA GLU A 147 7.73 7.38 2.93
C GLU A 147 8.15 7.02 4.36
N ILE A 148 8.34 5.73 4.65
CA ILE A 148 8.85 5.22 5.92
C ILE A 148 10.27 4.73 5.69
N GLY A 149 11.23 5.35 6.37
CA GLY A 149 12.66 5.04 6.23
C GLY A 149 13.04 3.65 6.75
N GLU A 150 14.18 3.14 6.29
CA GLU A 150 14.73 1.82 6.67
C GLU A 150 14.80 1.65 8.19
N GLY A 151 14.56 0.43 8.68
CA GLY A 151 14.73 0.05 10.08
C GLY A 151 13.74 0.69 11.05
N THR A 152 12.71 1.35 10.55
CA THR A 152 11.70 2.05 11.36
C THR A 152 10.66 1.08 11.92
N THR A 153 10.20 1.34 13.14
CA THR A 153 9.08 0.63 13.77
C THR A 153 7.87 1.55 13.90
N ILE A 154 6.71 1.09 13.44
CA ILE A 154 5.43 1.81 13.59
C ILE A 154 4.56 1.08 14.61
N GLY A 155 4.23 1.76 15.70
CA GLY A 155 3.37 1.22 16.76
C GLY A 155 1.95 0.91 16.28
N ALA A 156 1.35 -0.15 16.84
CA ALA A 156 0.01 -0.60 16.45
C ALA A 156 -1.04 0.51 16.60
N GLY A 157 -2.02 0.55 15.68
CA GLY A 157 -3.11 1.51 15.66
C GLY A 157 -2.72 2.93 15.22
N SER A 158 -1.49 3.17 14.81
CA SER A 158 -1.02 4.50 14.39
C SER A 158 -1.63 4.91 13.04
N VAL A 159 -1.87 6.22 12.88
CA VAL A 159 -2.19 6.83 11.57
C VAL A 159 -0.98 7.65 11.10
N VAL A 160 -0.30 7.15 10.09
CA VAL A 160 0.91 7.77 9.53
C VAL A 160 0.51 8.77 8.45
N THR A 161 0.58 10.05 8.77
CA THR A 161 0.14 11.15 7.91
C THR A 161 1.28 11.89 7.21
N ARG A 162 2.53 11.60 7.57
CA ARG A 162 3.74 12.20 7.02
C ARG A 162 4.89 11.19 7.02
N SER A 163 5.88 11.43 6.20
CA SER A 163 7.06 10.57 6.10
C SER A 163 7.84 10.50 7.42
N ILE A 164 8.43 9.35 7.68
CA ILE A 164 9.16 9.05 8.93
C ILE A 164 10.61 8.71 8.55
N PRO A 165 11.59 9.32 9.20
CA PRO A 165 13.01 9.04 8.95
C PRO A 165 13.37 7.58 9.23
N ALA A 166 14.50 7.12 8.69
CA ALA A 166 15.04 5.80 8.98
C ALA A 166 15.40 5.64 10.48
N TYR A 167 15.36 4.40 10.95
CA TYR A 167 15.73 3.99 12.32
C TYR A 167 14.95 4.69 13.42
N SER A 168 13.69 5.03 13.15
CA SER A 168 12.78 5.72 14.06
C SER A 168 11.80 4.75 14.71
N VAL A 169 11.22 5.15 15.84
CA VAL A 169 10.04 4.52 16.43
C VAL A 169 8.91 5.54 16.44
N ALA A 170 7.81 5.24 15.75
CA ALA A 170 6.64 6.13 15.69
C ALA A 170 5.40 5.41 16.24
N CYS A 171 4.67 6.07 17.15
CA CYS A 171 3.48 5.51 17.80
C CYS A 171 2.36 6.53 17.89
N LEU A 172 1.16 6.06 17.85
CA LEU A 172 -0.23 6.58 17.82
C LEU A 172 -0.52 8.06 17.61
N LEU A 173 0.18 8.99 18.19
CA LEU A 173 -0.09 10.44 18.13
C LEU A 173 1.22 11.22 18.02
N TYR A 174 2.14 10.70 17.20
CA TYR A 174 3.44 11.32 17.09
C TYR A 174 3.33 12.71 16.47
N THR A 175 3.43 13.72 17.30
CA THR A 175 3.45 15.14 16.91
C THR A 175 4.77 15.84 17.24
N SER A 176 5.78 15.15 17.80
CA SER A 176 7.07 15.75 18.12
C SER A 176 8.23 14.74 18.11
N ASP A 177 9.43 15.23 17.95
CA ASP A 177 10.69 14.54 17.71
C ASP A 177 11.04 13.50 18.78
N ALA A 178 11.02 12.21 18.41
CA ALA A 178 11.44 11.11 19.29
C ALA A 178 12.96 11.06 19.52
N ALA A 179 13.71 12.06 19.04
CA ALA A 179 15.14 12.14 19.26
C ALA A 179 15.52 12.54 20.70
N ASP A 180 14.58 13.11 21.48
CA ASP A 180 14.87 13.62 22.83
C ASP A 180 14.56 12.64 23.98
N ASP A 181 13.87 11.54 23.73
CA ASP A 181 13.45 10.60 24.79
C ASP A 181 14.38 9.37 24.96
N MET A 182 15.53 9.35 24.30
CA MET A 182 16.53 8.29 24.45
C MET A 182 17.84 8.80 25.09
N GLN A 183 17.74 9.50 26.20
CA GLN A 183 18.88 9.74 27.09
C GLN A 183 18.70 9.03 28.41
#